data_f64cbe633d987f171d204c4b93406301
#
_entry.id   f64cbe633d987f171d204c4b93406301
#
_cell.length_a   1.000
_cell.length_b   1.000
_cell.length_c   1.000
_cell.angle_alpha   90.00
_cell.angle_beta   90.00
_cell.angle_gamma   90.00
#
_symmetry.space_group_name_H-M   'P 1'
#
loop_
_entity.id
_entity.type
_entity.pdbx_description
1 polymer ?
#
loop_
_entity_poly.entity_id
_entity_poly.type
_entity_poly.pdbx_seq_one_letter_code
_entity_poly.pdbx_strand_id
1 'polypeptide(L)'
;MKQKERLLKRRRRRGKIRNPERLDNFYSQFCEIHKKSFPDMREAQYMLNLLGWINSTKKRDPFFIETQEFLEYAKEYANSNSMLYQGWDLLNN
;
A
#
# COMPACT_ATOMS: atom_id res chain seq x y z
N MET A 1 -0.88 35.28 -17.24
CA MET A 1 -1.41 34.24 -18.09
C MET A 1 -0.37 33.25 -18.52
N LYS A 2 0.68 33.73 -19.15
CA LYS A 2 1.75 32.86 -19.55
C LYS A 2 2.37 32.14 -18.38
N GLN A 3 2.45 32.80 -17.23
CA GLN A 3 3.01 32.17 -16.06
C GLN A 3 2.14 31.02 -15.56
N LYS A 4 0.84 31.18 -15.62
CA LYS A 4 -0.09 30.13 -15.23
C LYS A 4 0.11 28.91 -16.10
N GLU A 5 0.21 29.15 -17.40
CA GLU A 5 0.40 28.04 -18.32
C GLU A 5 1.70 27.32 -18.06
N ARG A 6 2.75 28.06 -17.76
CA ARG A 6 4.02 27.46 -17.44
C ARG A 6 3.94 26.60 -16.21
N LEU A 7 3.28 27.09 -15.19
CA LEU A 7 3.15 26.33 -13.95
C LEU A 7 2.38 25.05 -14.17
N LEU A 8 1.31 25.10 -14.96
CA LEU A 8 0.54 23.91 -15.26
C LEU A 8 1.35 22.91 -16.03
N LYS A 9 2.09 23.36 -17.02
CA LYS A 9 2.93 22.48 -17.81
C LYS A 9 4.03 21.85 -16.95
N ARG A 10 4.60 22.63 -16.06
CA ARG A 10 5.62 22.14 -15.18
C ARG A 10 5.07 21.07 -14.26
N ARG A 11 3.88 21.29 -13.75
CA ARG A 11 3.23 20.30 -12.90
C ARG A 11 3.04 18.99 -13.64
N ARG A 12 2.54 19.08 -14.86
CA ARG A 12 2.32 17.87 -15.64
C ARG A 12 3.59 17.10 -15.85
N ARG A 13 4.67 17.80 -16.18
CA ARG A 13 5.92 17.12 -16.43
C ARG A 13 6.50 16.47 -15.19
N ARG A 14 6.50 17.21 -14.09
CA ARG A 14 7.03 16.67 -12.86
C ARG A 14 6.13 15.63 -12.27
N GLY A 15 4.85 15.89 -12.31
CA GLY A 15 3.89 15.04 -11.70
C GLY A 15 3.60 13.80 -12.47
N LYS A 16 4.06 13.69 -13.69
CA LYS A 16 3.73 12.54 -14.52
C LYS A 16 2.34 12.06 -14.15
N ILE A 17 1.34 12.54 -14.86
CA ILE A 17 -0.02 12.11 -14.59
C ILE A 17 -0.07 10.60 -14.70
N ARG A 18 -0.24 9.94 -13.57
CA ARG A 18 -0.37 8.49 -13.58
C ARG A 18 -1.76 8.11 -14.04
N ASN A 19 -1.83 6.96 -14.71
CA ASN A 19 -3.10 6.43 -15.14
C ASN A 19 -3.96 6.12 -13.93
N PRO A 20 -5.12 6.79 -13.76
CA PRO A 20 -5.95 6.53 -12.59
C PRO A 20 -6.50 5.11 -12.52
N GLU A 21 -6.56 4.40 -13.63
CA GLU A 21 -7.02 3.03 -13.63
C GLU A 21 -6.12 2.12 -12.79
N ARG A 22 -4.88 2.51 -12.58
CA ARG A 22 -3.99 1.73 -11.74
C ARG A 22 -4.55 1.60 -10.32
N LEU A 23 -5.32 2.59 -9.90
CA LEU A 23 -5.90 2.58 -8.56
C LEU A 23 -6.95 1.51 -8.41
N ASP A 24 -7.74 1.28 -9.47
CA ASP A 24 -8.74 0.22 -9.43
C ASP A 24 -8.07 -1.12 -9.21
N ASN A 25 -7.03 -1.38 -9.97
CA ASN A 25 -6.28 -2.62 -9.84
C ASN A 25 -5.60 -2.73 -8.47
N PHE A 26 -5.02 -1.63 -8.02
CA PHE A 26 -4.35 -1.61 -6.72
C PHE A 26 -5.32 -1.91 -5.59
N TYR A 27 -6.42 -1.19 -5.53
CA TYR A 27 -7.35 -1.37 -4.42
C TYR A 27 -8.03 -2.73 -4.47
N SER A 28 -8.27 -3.25 -5.65
CA SER A 28 -8.84 -4.58 -5.79
C SER A 28 -7.90 -5.62 -5.18
N GLN A 29 -6.63 -5.59 -5.55
CA GLN A 29 -5.65 -6.54 -5.03
C GLN A 29 -5.38 -6.31 -3.54
N PHE A 30 -5.28 -5.06 -3.14
CA PHE A 30 -5.02 -4.72 -1.75
C PHE A 30 -6.16 -5.20 -0.85
N CYS A 31 -7.38 -5.01 -1.31
CA CYS A 31 -8.56 -5.48 -0.61
C CYS A 31 -8.57 -6.99 -0.48
N GLU A 32 -8.19 -7.70 -1.54
CA GLU A 32 -8.11 -9.16 -1.49
C GLU A 32 -7.10 -9.64 -0.46
N ILE A 33 -5.95 -8.98 -0.39
CA ILE A 33 -4.93 -9.34 0.60
C ILE A 33 -5.49 -9.14 2.01
N HIS A 34 -6.16 -8.02 2.24
CA HIS A 34 -6.73 -7.72 3.53
C HIS A 34 -7.77 -8.76 3.94
N LYS A 35 -8.65 -9.09 3.02
CA LYS A 35 -9.71 -10.06 3.29
C LYS A 35 -9.19 -11.44 3.61
N LYS A 36 -8.17 -11.86 2.88
CA LYS A 36 -7.65 -13.21 3.03
C LYS A 36 -6.72 -13.36 4.21
N SER A 37 -5.93 -12.34 4.46
CA SER A 37 -4.85 -12.45 5.45
C SER A 37 -5.20 -11.85 6.80
N PHE A 38 -5.94 -10.76 6.82
CA PHE A 38 -6.23 -10.05 8.05
C PHE A 38 -7.67 -9.56 8.10
N PRO A 39 -8.65 -10.47 7.97
CA PRO A 39 -10.05 -10.04 7.81
C PRO A 39 -10.61 -9.29 9.03
N ASP A 40 -10.09 -9.55 10.21
CA ASP A 40 -10.58 -8.90 11.42
C ASP A 40 -9.89 -7.59 11.73
N MET A 41 -8.87 -7.26 10.95
CA MET A 41 -8.11 -6.04 11.18
C MET A 41 -8.80 -4.88 10.46
N ARG A 42 -8.97 -3.77 11.18
CA ARG A 42 -9.56 -2.59 10.57
C ARG A 42 -8.64 -2.02 9.51
N GLU A 43 -9.23 -1.33 8.55
CA GLU A 43 -8.49 -0.82 7.40
C GLU A 43 -7.31 0.05 7.81
N ALA A 44 -7.53 1.00 8.71
CA ALA A 44 -6.45 1.88 9.15
C ALA A 44 -5.39 1.13 9.93
N GLN A 45 -5.81 0.17 10.74
CA GLN A 45 -4.90 -0.64 11.52
C GLN A 45 -3.99 -1.46 10.61
N TYR A 46 -4.58 -2.11 9.62
CA TYR A 46 -3.82 -2.88 8.65
C TYR A 46 -2.83 -1.98 7.90
N MET A 47 -3.32 -0.84 7.43
CA MET A 47 -2.48 0.09 6.69
C MET A 47 -1.30 0.57 7.52
N LEU A 48 -1.55 0.99 8.75
CA LEU A 48 -0.47 1.50 9.60
C LEU A 48 0.54 0.42 9.95
N ASN A 49 0.06 -0.78 10.20
CA ASN A 49 0.94 -1.90 10.50
C ASN A 49 1.82 -2.24 9.29
N LEU A 50 1.24 -2.23 8.11
CA LEU A 50 1.98 -2.50 6.89
C LEU A 50 3.03 -1.42 6.65
N LEU A 51 2.65 -0.17 6.78
CA LEU A 51 3.59 0.93 6.58
C LEU A 51 4.76 0.86 7.57
N GLY A 52 4.46 0.56 8.82
CA GLY A 52 5.50 0.40 9.82
C GLY A 52 6.43 -0.77 9.52
N TRP A 53 5.85 -1.87 9.05
CA TRP A 53 6.65 -3.02 8.68
C TRP A 53 7.58 -2.71 7.51
N ILE A 54 7.08 -2.01 6.50
CA ILE A 54 7.91 -1.61 5.37
C ILE A 54 9.06 -0.74 5.85
N ASN A 55 8.76 0.24 6.67
CA ASN A 55 9.78 1.17 7.16
C ASN A 55 10.87 0.45 7.96
N SER A 56 10.46 -0.42 8.87
CA SER A 56 11.43 -1.08 9.75
C SER A 56 12.16 -2.22 9.07
N THR A 57 11.47 -2.98 8.23
CA THR A 57 12.04 -4.19 7.62
C THR A 57 12.80 -3.89 6.35
N LYS A 58 12.24 -3.05 5.49
CA LYS A 58 12.84 -2.72 4.20
C LYS A 58 13.69 -1.46 4.26
N LYS A 59 13.62 -0.74 5.38
CA LYS A 59 14.34 0.53 5.54
C LYS A 59 13.98 1.53 4.46
N ARG A 60 12.69 1.58 4.12
CA ARG A 60 12.18 2.46 3.09
C ARG A 60 11.04 3.30 3.62
N ASP A 61 10.96 4.55 3.16
CA ASP A 61 9.85 5.41 3.48
C ASP A 61 8.70 5.07 2.52
N PRO A 62 7.58 4.56 3.05
CA PRO A 62 6.48 4.15 2.18
C PRO A 62 5.92 5.27 1.32
N PHE A 63 6.15 6.51 1.71
CA PHE A 63 5.68 7.65 0.95
C PHE A 63 6.23 7.67 -0.48
N PHE A 64 7.41 7.14 -0.67
CA PHE A 64 8.08 7.19 -1.97
C PHE A 64 8.03 5.87 -2.74
N ILE A 65 7.22 4.92 -2.30
CA ILE A 65 7.15 3.61 -2.93
C ILE A 65 6.10 3.63 -4.03
N GLU A 66 6.44 3.09 -5.18
CA GLU A 66 5.52 3.00 -6.31
C GLU A 66 4.48 1.90 -6.08
N THR A 67 3.37 2.02 -6.79
CA THR A 67 2.21 1.16 -6.58
C THR A 67 2.54 -0.33 -6.65
N GLN A 68 3.26 -0.72 -7.67
CA GLN A 68 3.56 -2.15 -7.86
C GLN A 68 4.44 -2.67 -6.73
N GLU A 69 5.45 -1.92 -6.37
CA GLU A 69 6.34 -2.31 -5.28
C GLU A 69 5.58 -2.38 -3.96
N PHE A 70 4.67 -1.45 -3.75
CA PHE A 70 3.85 -1.44 -2.55
C PHE A 70 3.00 -2.72 -2.45
N LEU A 71 2.41 -3.13 -3.56
CA LEU A 71 1.64 -4.37 -3.59
C LEU A 71 2.51 -5.58 -3.30
N GLU A 72 3.71 -5.59 -3.81
CA GLU A 72 4.62 -6.70 -3.54
C GLU A 72 4.99 -6.77 -2.07
N TYR A 73 5.22 -5.63 -1.45
CA TYR A 73 5.47 -5.59 -0.02
C TYR A 73 4.25 -6.02 0.77
N ALA A 74 3.06 -5.64 0.33
CA ALA A 74 1.84 -6.06 1.00
C ALA A 74 1.68 -7.57 0.96
N LYS A 75 1.98 -8.18 -0.17
CA LYS A 75 1.94 -9.63 -0.31
C LYS A 75 2.97 -10.31 0.59
N GLU A 76 4.16 -9.74 0.64
CA GLU A 76 5.22 -10.29 1.47
C GLU A 76 4.85 -10.19 2.95
N TYR A 77 4.32 -9.05 3.36
CA TYR A 77 3.87 -8.85 4.72
C TYR A 77 2.78 -9.86 5.09
N ALA A 78 1.84 -10.07 4.20
CA ALA A 78 0.78 -11.04 4.43
C ALA A 78 1.32 -12.45 4.57
N ASN A 79 2.24 -12.83 3.70
CA ASN A 79 2.84 -14.15 3.77
C ASN A 79 3.64 -14.37 5.04
N SER A 80 4.30 -13.33 5.52
CA SER A 80 5.13 -13.45 6.70
C SER A 80 4.35 -13.40 7.99
N ASN A 81 3.23 -12.68 8.01
CA ASN A 81 2.54 -12.35 9.26
C ASN A 81 1.15 -12.94 9.40
N SER A 82 0.50 -13.31 8.29
CA SER A 82 -0.84 -13.86 8.39
C SER A 82 -0.86 -15.17 9.16
N MET A 83 0.18 -15.96 9.03
CA MET A 83 0.28 -17.22 9.76
C MET A 83 0.35 -16.98 11.25
N LEU A 84 1.14 -15.99 11.65
CA LEU A 84 1.22 -15.62 13.05
C LEU A 84 -0.12 -15.14 13.58
N TYR A 85 -0.77 -14.32 12.78
CA TYR A 85 -2.08 -13.81 13.15
C TYR A 85 -3.08 -14.93 13.32
N GLN A 86 -3.12 -15.84 12.36
CA GLN A 86 -4.03 -16.97 12.43
C GLN A 86 -3.70 -17.90 13.58
N GLY A 87 -2.42 -18.10 13.83
CA GLY A 87 -1.99 -18.90 14.96
C GLY A 87 -2.40 -18.29 16.28
N TRP A 88 -2.25 -16.97 16.38
CA TRP A 88 -2.67 -16.26 17.57
C TRP A 88 -4.17 -16.38 17.78
N ASP A 89 -4.91 -16.25 16.68
CA ASP A 89 -6.36 -16.34 16.70
C ASP A 89 -6.82 -17.73 17.16
N LEU A 90 -6.17 -18.76 16.67
CA LEU A 90 -6.47 -20.11 17.08
C LEU A 90 -6.22 -20.32 18.57
N LEU A 91 -5.15 -19.73 19.08
CA LEU A 91 -4.83 -19.86 20.49
C LEU A 91 -5.81 -19.14 21.39
N ASN A 92 -6.44 -18.10 20.88
CA ASN A 92 -7.36 -17.28 21.65
C ASN A 92 -8.83 -17.66 21.47
N ASN A 93 -9.07 -18.56 20.58
CA ASN A 93 -10.42 -19.10 20.42
C ASN A 93 -10.56 -20.38 21.22
#